data_095c4097de4b4b3e0411bc641df1dd5c
#
_entry.id   095c4097de4b4b3e0411bc641df1dd5c
#
_cell.length_a   1.000
_cell.length_b   1.000
_cell.length_c   1.000
_cell.angle_alpha   90.00
_cell.angle_beta   90.00
_cell.angle_gamma   90.00
#
_symmetry.space_group_name_H-M   'P 1'
#
loop_
_entity.id
_entity.type
_entity.pdbx_description
1 polymer ?
#
loop_
_entity_poly.entity_id
_entity_poly.type
_entity_poly.pdbx_seq_one_letter_code
_entity_poly.pdbx_strand_id
1 'polypeptide(L)'
;LDRAQELHYQADEFRFSRPPGQFSPAHLPFNLYSWFVLGPQFENGFPYIRPTALGTSLTFTSPAFISAFGARAERWLWLAAACVVGPAALHYANGFSQFGMRYLLDAIPFLSTLIFLALRDKRAAGYSVLLALSVAFNAYGVAYTNVFGLRG
;
A
#
# COMPACT_ATOMS: atom_id res chain seq x y z
N LEU A 1 15.93 -3.57 11.88
CA LEU A 1 14.74 -2.86 11.35
C LEU A 1 13.51 -3.18 12.21
N ASP A 2 13.30 -4.44 12.61
CA ASP A 2 12.12 -4.86 13.39
C ASP A 2 12.08 -4.20 14.79
N ARG A 3 13.22 -4.05 15.45
CA ARG A 3 13.32 -3.40 16.77
C ARG A 3 13.01 -1.91 16.74
N ALA A 4 13.38 -1.23 15.64
CA ALA A 4 13.04 0.19 15.46
C ALA A 4 11.54 0.39 15.20
N GLN A 5 10.89 -0.58 14.57
CA GLN A 5 9.46 -0.59 14.32
C GLN A 5 8.65 -0.89 15.59
N GLU A 6 9.07 -1.87 16.41
CA GLU A 6 8.48 -2.12 17.73
C GLU A 6 8.60 -0.91 18.65
N LEU A 7 9.77 -0.26 18.68
CA LEU A 7 9.96 0.97 19.45
C LEU A 7 9.08 2.11 18.93
N HIS A 8 8.79 2.14 17.64
CA HIS A 8 7.88 3.12 17.04
C HIS A 8 6.45 2.94 17.55
N TYR A 9 5.97 1.71 17.66
CA TYR A 9 4.62 1.41 18.16
C TYR A 9 4.51 1.45 19.70
N GLN A 10 5.51 1.03 20.44
CA GLN A 10 5.53 1.13 21.91
C GLN A 10 5.64 2.59 22.40
N ALA A 11 6.25 3.48 21.60
CA ALA A 11 6.28 4.91 21.89
C ALA A 11 4.94 5.62 21.60
N ASP A 12 3.97 4.94 21.00
CA ASP A 12 2.74 5.55 20.50
C ASP A 12 1.80 6.00 21.62
N GLU A 13 1.75 5.32 22.76
CA GLU A 13 1.00 5.80 23.93
C GLU A 13 1.49 7.18 24.42
N PHE A 14 2.77 7.50 24.19
CA PHE A 14 3.35 8.80 24.55
C PHE A 14 3.27 9.85 23.42
N ARG A 15 2.92 9.46 22.20
CA ARG A 15 2.90 10.34 21.03
C ARG A 15 1.63 11.16 20.88
N PHE A 16 0.52 10.73 21.45
CA PHE A 16 -0.75 11.47 21.37
C PHE A 16 -0.66 12.90 21.93
N SER A 17 0.26 13.13 22.87
CA SER A 17 0.46 14.41 23.54
C SER A 17 1.70 15.19 23.08
N ARG A 18 2.50 14.66 22.13
CA ARG A 18 3.75 15.30 21.66
C ARG A 18 3.67 15.69 20.19
N PRO A 19 4.29 16.79 19.75
CA PRO A 19 4.47 17.11 18.34
C PRO A 19 5.17 15.96 17.59
N PRO A 20 4.72 15.63 16.35
CA PRO A 20 3.74 16.37 15.53
C PRO A 20 2.26 16.01 15.77
N GLY A 21 1.92 15.15 16.75
CA GLY A 21 0.55 14.74 17.05
C GLY A 21 0.03 13.63 16.13
N GLN A 22 -1.22 13.19 16.37
CA GLN A 22 -1.85 12.06 15.69
C GLN A 22 -2.06 12.33 14.18
N PHE A 23 -2.44 13.55 13.84
CA PHE A 23 -2.60 13.99 12.46
C PHE A 23 -1.67 15.15 12.17
N SER A 24 -0.74 14.95 11.23
CA SER A 24 0.22 15.97 10.85
C SER A 24 0.71 15.78 9.41
N PRO A 25 0.95 16.88 8.67
CA PRO A 25 1.65 16.81 7.39
C PRO A 25 3.04 16.16 7.45
N ALA A 26 3.67 16.16 8.64
CA ALA A 26 4.97 15.52 8.86
C ALA A 26 4.94 13.98 8.64
N HIS A 27 3.77 13.34 8.71
CA HIS A 27 3.62 11.91 8.46
C HIS A 27 3.51 11.58 6.97
N LEU A 28 3.14 12.57 6.14
CA LEU A 28 2.87 12.38 4.73
C LEU A 28 4.02 11.72 3.94
N PRO A 29 5.30 12.18 4.05
CA PRO A 29 6.39 11.58 3.29
C PRO A 29 6.58 10.09 3.59
N PHE A 30 6.52 9.73 4.87
CA PHE A 30 6.67 8.33 5.29
C PHE A 30 5.50 7.46 4.84
N ASN A 31 4.27 7.95 4.97
CA ASN A 31 3.08 7.22 4.54
C ASN A 31 3.06 7.02 3.02
N LEU A 32 3.37 8.05 2.24
CA LEU A 32 3.46 7.91 0.78
C LEU A 32 4.58 6.95 0.36
N TYR A 33 5.74 7.01 1.01
CA TYR A 33 6.83 6.06 0.76
C TYR A 33 6.39 4.62 1.00
N SER A 34 5.79 4.32 2.17
CA SER A 34 5.35 2.97 2.49
C SER A 34 4.20 2.49 1.62
N TRP A 35 3.30 3.37 1.20
CA TRP A 35 2.15 2.98 0.39
C TRP A 35 2.50 2.72 -1.08
N PHE A 36 3.50 3.43 -1.62
CA PHE A 36 3.80 3.39 -3.06
C PHE A 36 5.20 2.89 -3.41
N VAL A 37 6.13 2.90 -2.47
CA VAL A 37 7.55 2.60 -2.77
C VAL A 37 8.09 1.40 -1.99
N LEU A 38 7.63 1.20 -0.75
CA LEU A 38 8.16 0.16 0.14
C LEU A 38 8.01 -1.23 -0.49
N GLY A 39 9.14 -1.85 -0.84
CA GLY A 39 9.21 -3.20 -1.38
C GLY A 39 9.24 -4.28 -0.30
N PRO A 40 9.12 -5.55 -0.69
CA PRO A 40 9.34 -6.67 0.20
C PRO A 40 10.81 -6.77 0.59
N GLN A 41 11.10 -7.48 1.66
CA GLN A 41 12.46 -7.85 2.05
C GLN A 41 12.88 -9.15 1.35
N PHE A 42 14.14 -9.21 0.91
CA PHE A 42 14.71 -10.41 0.32
C PHE A 42 15.60 -11.13 1.36
N GLU A 43 15.39 -12.42 1.52
CA GLU A 43 16.15 -13.28 2.43
C GLU A 43 16.92 -14.35 1.66
N ASN A 44 18.05 -14.80 2.25
CA ASN A 44 18.88 -15.83 1.62
C ASN A 44 18.32 -17.27 1.78
N GLY A 45 17.23 -17.44 2.55
CA GLY A 45 16.56 -18.71 2.81
C GLY A 45 15.08 -18.66 2.46
N PHE A 46 14.46 -19.85 2.36
CA PHE A 46 13.00 -19.93 2.14
C PHE A 46 12.26 -19.19 3.27
N PRO A 47 11.29 -18.31 2.94
CA PRO A 47 10.58 -18.14 1.68
C PRO A 47 11.18 -17.12 0.68
N TYR A 48 12.41 -16.68 0.83
CA TYR A 48 13.16 -15.76 -0.03
C TYR A 48 12.60 -14.33 -0.15
N ILE A 49 11.30 -14.17 -0.09
CA ILE A 49 10.60 -12.87 -0.15
C ILE A 49 9.71 -12.78 1.08
N ARG A 50 9.92 -11.73 1.88
CA ARG A 50 9.16 -11.49 3.10
C ARG A 50 8.47 -10.12 3.03
N PRO A 51 7.17 -10.02 3.36
CA PRO A 51 6.55 -8.71 3.59
C PRO A 51 7.19 -8.03 4.79
N THR A 52 7.31 -6.71 4.76
CA THR A 52 7.75 -5.96 5.95
C THR A 52 6.63 -5.92 6.99
N ALA A 53 6.95 -5.62 8.25
CA ALA A 53 5.93 -5.46 9.30
C ALA A 53 4.91 -4.34 8.96
N LEU A 54 5.34 -3.32 8.23
CA LEU A 54 4.46 -2.25 7.71
C LEU A 54 3.63 -2.68 6.50
N GLY A 55 3.88 -3.87 5.95
CA GLY A 55 3.31 -4.36 4.71
C GLY A 55 4.17 -4.06 3.47
N THR A 56 3.66 -4.42 2.32
CA THR A 56 4.29 -4.15 1.01
C THR A 56 3.44 -3.14 0.26
N SER A 57 4.06 -2.21 -0.43
CA SER A 57 3.35 -1.13 -1.12
C SER A 57 2.37 -1.62 -2.19
N LEU A 58 1.39 -0.78 -2.51
CA LEU A 58 0.40 -1.05 -3.55
C LEU A 58 1.05 -1.32 -4.90
N THR A 59 2.14 -0.62 -5.21
CA THR A 59 2.88 -0.79 -6.46
C THR A 59 3.45 -2.19 -6.62
N PHE A 60 3.89 -2.83 -5.53
CA PHE A 60 4.39 -4.20 -5.54
C PHE A 60 3.27 -5.23 -5.44
N THR A 61 2.31 -5.04 -4.55
CA THR A 61 1.22 -6.02 -4.36
C THR A 61 0.23 -6.01 -5.52
N SER A 62 -0.01 -4.85 -6.13
CA SER A 62 -1.02 -4.69 -7.16
C SER A 62 -0.58 -3.69 -8.24
N PRO A 63 0.48 -4.02 -9.02
CA PRO A 63 1.02 -3.14 -10.05
C PRO A 63 0.00 -2.74 -11.14
N ALA A 64 -1.11 -3.49 -11.29
CA ALA A 64 -2.21 -3.13 -12.18
C ALA A 64 -2.76 -1.72 -11.90
N PHE A 65 -2.69 -1.22 -10.66
CA PHE A 65 -3.18 0.13 -10.32
C PHE A 65 -2.37 1.26 -10.98
N ILE A 66 -1.15 1.00 -11.45
CA ILE A 66 -0.37 1.97 -12.25
C ILE A 66 -1.15 2.37 -13.52
N SER A 67 -1.98 1.47 -14.05
CA SER A 67 -2.80 1.75 -15.24
C SER A 67 -3.86 2.84 -15.02
N ALA A 68 -4.23 3.14 -13.76
CA ALA A 68 -5.15 4.23 -13.44
C ALA A 68 -4.65 5.59 -13.93
N PHE A 69 -3.33 5.78 -14.01
CA PHE A 69 -2.73 7.00 -14.55
C PHE A 69 -3.03 7.23 -16.03
N GLY A 70 -3.54 6.23 -16.76
CA GLY A 70 -4.08 6.41 -18.10
C GLY A 70 -5.34 7.29 -18.15
N ALA A 71 -6.11 7.37 -17.06
CA ALA A 71 -7.33 8.16 -16.91
C ALA A 71 -7.09 9.51 -16.20
N ARG A 72 -6.01 10.22 -16.50
CA ARG A 72 -5.63 11.48 -15.83
C ARG A 72 -6.69 12.59 -15.98
N ALA A 73 -7.48 12.55 -17.05
CA ALA A 73 -8.52 13.54 -17.30
C ALA A 73 -9.70 13.45 -16.31
N GLU A 74 -9.88 12.31 -15.66
CA GLU A 74 -10.97 12.06 -14.71
C GLU A 74 -10.70 12.66 -13.34
N ARG A 75 -10.58 13.99 -13.28
CA ARG A 75 -10.15 14.75 -12.10
C ARG A 75 -11.01 14.49 -10.87
N TRP A 76 -12.32 14.29 -11.07
CA TRP A 76 -13.25 14.08 -9.95
C TRP A 76 -13.04 12.73 -9.26
N LEU A 77 -12.72 11.67 -10.03
CA LEU A 77 -12.38 10.36 -9.45
C LEU A 77 -11.06 10.41 -8.68
N TRP A 78 -10.06 11.12 -9.23
CA TRP A 78 -8.81 11.35 -8.54
C TRP A 78 -9.00 12.16 -7.25
N LEU A 79 -9.84 13.20 -7.30
CA LEU A 79 -10.16 14.00 -6.12
C LEU A 79 -10.89 13.16 -5.08
N ALA A 80 -11.88 12.35 -5.48
CA ALA A 80 -12.58 11.45 -4.56
C ALA A 80 -11.63 10.45 -3.89
N ALA A 81 -10.74 9.81 -4.66
CA ALA A 81 -9.70 8.93 -4.12
C ALA A 81 -8.79 9.68 -3.12
N ALA A 82 -8.35 10.89 -3.46
CA ALA A 82 -7.51 11.71 -2.60
C ALA A 82 -8.24 12.13 -1.31
N CYS A 83 -9.52 12.50 -1.37
CA CYS A 83 -10.32 12.84 -0.20
C CYS A 83 -10.48 11.67 0.78
N VAL A 84 -10.63 10.45 0.25
CA VAL A 84 -10.76 9.23 1.06
C VAL A 84 -9.43 8.86 1.71
N VAL A 85 -8.33 8.93 0.95
CA VAL A 85 -6.98 8.53 1.42
C VAL A 85 -6.28 9.63 2.21
N GLY A 86 -6.62 10.91 1.95
CA GLY A 86 -5.95 12.07 2.55
C GLY A 86 -5.87 12.04 4.08
N PRO A 87 -6.97 11.81 4.79
CA PRO A 87 -6.95 11.70 6.26
C PRO A 87 -5.99 10.60 6.76
N ALA A 88 -6.01 9.43 6.11
CA ALA A 88 -5.09 8.33 6.45
C ALA A 88 -3.62 8.69 6.15
N ALA A 89 -3.38 9.46 5.09
CA ALA A 89 -2.03 9.92 4.74
C ALA A 89 -1.43 10.88 5.78
N LEU A 90 -2.26 11.60 6.49
CA LEU A 90 -1.84 12.53 7.56
C LEU A 90 -1.78 11.84 8.93
N HIS A 91 -2.29 10.61 9.06
CA HIS A 91 -2.30 9.88 10.31
C HIS A 91 -0.92 9.28 10.62
N TYR A 92 -0.55 9.27 11.92
CA TYR A 92 0.75 8.76 12.36
C TYR A 92 0.91 7.24 12.15
N ALA A 93 -0.17 6.47 12.31
CA ALA A 93 -0.15 5.03 12.18
C ALA A 93 -0.37 4.61 10.72
N ASN A 94 0.55 3.81 10.21
CA ASN A 94 0.53 3.32 8.83
C ASN A 94 0.12 1.84 8.71
N GLY A 95 -0.38 1.27 9.80
CA GLY A 95 -0.68 -0.14 9.91
C GLY A 95 0.50 -0.97 10.42
N PHE A 96 0.18 -2.15 10.94
CA PHE A 96 1.17 -3.09 11.47
C PHE A 96 0.71 -4.52 11.19
N SER A 97 1.65 -5.43 10.97
CA SER A 97 1.38 -6.85 10.71
C SER A 97 0.39 -7.06 9.57
N GLN A 98 0.70 -6.49 8.40
CA GLN A 98 -0.13 -6.55 7.20
C GLN A 98 0.70 -6.96 5.99
N PHE A 99 0.08 -7.67 5.04
CA PHE A 99 0.74 -8.01 3.77
C PHE A 99 0.77 -6.83 2.80
N GLY A 100 -0.37 -6.19 2.57
CA GLY A 100 -0.53 -5.01 1.71
C GLY A 100 -1.06 -3.80 2.46
N MET A 101 -1.16 -2.66 1.80
CA MET A 101 -1.57 -1.39 2.39
C MET A 101 -3.08 -1.29 2.56
N ARG A 102 -3.61 -1.72 3.71
CA ARG A 102 -5.06 -1.71 4.00
C ARG A 102 -5.69 -0.31 3.99
N TYR A 103 -4.94 0.74 4.29
CA TYR A 103 -5.46 2.12 4.27
C TYR A 103 -5.77 2.64 2.86
N LEU A 104 -5.30 1.95 1.81
CA LEU A 104 -5.65 2.24 0.43
C LEU A 104 -6.89 1.48 -0.07
N LEU A 105 -7.43 0.54 0.73
CA LEU A 105 -8.59 -0.27 0.32
C LEU A 105 -9.81 0.59 0.00
N ASP A 106 -10.03 1.66 0.75
CA ASP A 106 -11.15 2.56 0.55
C ASP A 106 -11.06 3.34 -0.78
N ALA A 107 -9.84 3.49 -1.32
CA ALA A 107 -9.64 4.10 -2.64
C ALA A 107 -9.79 3.11 -3.81
N ILE A 108 -9.80 1.80 -3.55
CA ILE A 108 -9.86 0.76 -4.60
C ILE A 108 -11.03 0.95 -5.56
N PRO A 109 -12.27 1.26 -5.14
CA PRO A 109 -13.38 1.47 -6.07
C PRO A 109 -13.09 2.58 -7.08
N PHE A 110 -12.53 3.70 -6.63
CA PHE A 110 -12.17 4.83 -7.49
C PHE A 110 -11.02 4.48 -8.44
N LEU A 111 -9.97 3.84 -7.92
CA LEU A 111 -8.82 3.40 -8.70
C LEU A 111 -9.20 2.35 -9.75
N SER A 112 -10.08 1.42 -9.41
CA SER A 112 -10.60 0.40 -10.35
C SER A 112 -11.41 1.03 -11.46
N THR A 113 -12.24 2.03 -11.14
CA THR A 113 -12.98 2.80 -12.14
C THR A 113 -12.04 3.56 -13.08
N LEU A 114 -11.00 4.19 -12.53
CA LEU A 114 -9.96 4.86 -13.33
C LEU A 114 -9.24 3.89 -14.28
N ILE A 115 -8.89 2.68 -13.80
CA ILE A 115 -8.31 1.63 -14.64
C ILE A 115 -9.24 1.25 -15.78
N PHE A 116 -10.52 1.02 -15.47
CA PHE A 116 -11.53 0.68 -16.48
C PHE A 116 -11.63 1.77 -17.56
N LEU A 117 -11.70 3.04 -17.16
CA LEU A 117 -11.75 4.17 -18.08
C LEU A 117 -10.46 4.31 -18.91
N ALA A 118 -9.30 4.07 -18.27
CA ALA A 118 -8.01 4.12 -18.96
C ALA A 118 -7.87 3.06 -20.05
N LEU A 119 -8.50 1.91 -19.86
CA LEU A 119 -8.37 0.72 -20.73
C LEU A 119 -9.47 0.59 -21.76
N ARG A 120 -10.60 1.33 -21.59
CA ARG A 120 -11.78 1.21 -22.45
C ARG A 120 -11.46 1.29 -23.93
N ASP A 121 -10.55 2.18 -24.31
CA ASP A 121 -10.23 2.51 -25.70
C ASP A 121 -8.81 2.04 -26.11
N LYS A 122 -8.11 1.26 -25.28
CA LYS A 122 -6.72 0.86 -25.52
C LYS A 122 -6.57 -0.66 -25.55
N ARG A 123 -5.64 -1.15 -26.39
CA ARG A 123 -5.25 -2.56 -26.34
C ARG A 123 -4.59 -2.89 -24.99
N ALA A 124 -5.20 -3.83 -24.28
CA ALA A 124 -4.89 -4.15 -22.89
C ALA A 124 -3.68 -5.10 -22.68
N ALA A 125 -2.82 -5.33 -23.69
CA ALA A 125 -1.75 -6.32 -23.57
C ALA A 125 -0.80 -6.07 -22.38
N GLY A 126 -0.33 -4.82 -22.22
CA GLY A 126 0.51 -4.47 -21.09
C GLY A 126 -0.21 -4.55 -19.73
N TYR A 127 -1.51 -4.25 -19.71
CA TYR A 127 -2.32 -4.37 -18.51
C TYR A 127 -2.49 -5.83 -18.06
N SER A 128 -2.66 -6.75 -19.01
CA SER A 128 -2.79 -8.19 -18.70
C SER A 128 -1.58 -8.72 -17.94
N VAL A 129 -0.37 -8.26 -18.29
CA VAL A 129 0.86 -8.60 -17.56
C VAL A 129 0.83 -8.03 -16.14
N LEU A 130 0.49 -6.74 -15.99
CA LEU A 130 0.40 -6.10 -14.67
C LEU A 130 -0.68 -6.77 -13.80
N LEU A 131 -1.80 -7.15 -14.39
CA LEU A 131 -2.87 -7.88 -13.71
C LEU A 131 -2.39 -9.27 -13.26
N ALA A 132 -1.74 -10.03 -14.13
CA ALA A 132 -1.19 -11.34 -13.80
C ALA A 132 -0.17 -11.26 -12.65
N LEU A 133 0.71 -10.25 -12.68
CA LEU A 133 1.64 -9.98 -11.57
C LEU A 133 0.91 -9.64 -10.28
N SER A 134 -0.14 -8.80 -10.35
CA SER A 134 -0.96 -8.47 -9.18
C SER A 134 -1.60 -9.71 -8.56
N VAL A 135 -2.16 -10.59 -9.39
CA VAL A 135 -2.77 -11.84 -8.93
C VAL A 135 -1.71 -12.75 -8.30
N ALA A 136 -0.55 -12.90 -8.93
CA ALA A 136 0.54 -13.75 -8.44
C ALA A 136 1.08 -13.25 -7.08
N PHE A 137 1.32 -11.95 -6.92
CA PHE A 137 1.77 -11.38 -5.65
C PHE A 137 0.73 -11.51 -4.54
N ASN A 138 -0.55 -11.29 -4.84
CA ASN A 138 -1.59 -11.47 -3.83
C ASN A 138 -1.80 -12.93 -3.45
N ALA A 139 -1.75 -13.86 -4.41
CA ALA A 139 -1.78 -15.30 -4.15
C ALA A 139 -0.59 -15.74 -3.27
N TYR A 140 0.62 -15.23 -3.57
CA TYR A 140 1.79 -15.43 -2.72
C TYR A 140 1.56 -14.88 -1.30
N GLY A 141 0.98 -13.68 -1.17
CA GLY A 141 0.67 -13.09 0.13
C GLY A 141 -0.28 -13.94 0.96
N VAL A 142 -1.33 -14.48 0.35
CA VAL A 142 -2.27 -15.41 1.02
C VAL A 142 -1.56 -16.69 1.45
N ALA A 143 -0.75 -17.29 0.58
CA ALA A 143 0.03 -18.49 0.90
C ALA A 143 1.03 -18.20 2.03
N TYR A 144 1.75 -17.08 1.96
CA TYR A 144 2.70 -16.66 2.98
C TYR A 144 2.04 -16.51 4.35
N THR A 145 0.92 -15.79 4.43
CA THR A 145 0.20 -15.55 5.69
C THR A 145 -0.35 -16.82 6.31
N ASN A 146 -0.79 -17.78 5.50
CA ASN A 146 -1.29 -19.07 5.98
C ASN A 146 -0.18 -19.98 6.50
N VAL A 147 1.01 -19.95 5.89
CA VAL A 147 2.12 -20.86 6.26
C VAL A 147 2.99 -20.29 7.39
N PHE A 148 3.32 -19.01 7.30
CA PHE A 148 4.28 -18.38 8.22
C PHE A 148 3.62 -17.47 9.25
N GLY A 149 2.37 -17.07 9.01
CA GLY A 149 1.72 -15.99 9.77
C GLY A 149 2.37 -14.64 9.48
N LEU A 150 1.66 -13.57 9.80
CA LEU A 150 2.23 -12.23 9.84
C LEU A 150 2.85 -12.05 11.24
N ARG A 151 4.06 -12.56 11.43
CA ARG A 151 4.83 -12.33 12.66
C ARG A 151 5.40 -10.92 12.58
N GLY A 152 4.84 -10.03 13.41
CA GLY A 152 5.43 -8.74 13.69
C GLY A 152 6.69 -8.86 14.54
#